data_ffd2bd103116c7d7511a387a87eee235
#
_entry.id   ffd2bd103116c7d7511a387a87eee235
#
_cell.length_a   1.000
_cell.length_b   1.000
_cell.length_c   1.000
_cell.angle_alpha   90.00
_cell.angle_beta   90.00
_cell.angle_gamma   90.00
#
_symmetry.space_group_name_H-M   'P 1'
#
loop_
_entity.id
_entity.type
_entity.pdbx_description
1 polymer ?
#
loop_
_entity_poly.entity_id
_entity_poly.type
_entity_poly.pdbx_seq_one_letter_code
_entity_poly.pdbx_strand_id
1 'polypeptide(L)'
;MKKTIISIALLGFASSAMAEAPGGPSCGWGNMLFDGQSGIGPHFLASSTNGTSGNATFGMTTGTNGCSADGKLTYGGKSLLGSIMGEFTEDVARGEGEALNAVAVMYGVEQQDRAAFATAMHSNFQTLFPSENVTADEVMASMNEIMKADAQLAKYVA
;
A
#
# COMPACT_ATOMS: atom_id res chain seq x y z
N MET A 1 -20.51 -56.75 7.34
CA MET A 1 -20.40 -55.55 6.47
C MET A 1 -19.71 -54.44 7.29
N LYS A 2 -18.39 -54.24 7.10
CA LYS A 2 -17.60 -53.23 7.82
C LYS A 2 -17.63 -51.95 7.03
N LYS A 3 -18.18 -50.88 7.59
CA LYS A 3 -18.19 -49.54 7.02
C LYS A 3 -16.88 -48.82 7.37
N THR A 4 -16.00 -48.63 6.42
CA THR A 4 -14.77 -47.86 6.59
C THR A 4 -15.10 -46.39 6.40
N ILE A 5 -14.96 -45.59 7.42
CA ILE A 5 -15.11 -44.13 7.38
C ILE A 5 -13.74 -43.58 7.00
N ILE A 6 -13.62 -43.00 5.81
CA ILE A 6 -12.43 -42.28 5.38
C ILE A 6 -12.57 -40.85 5.85
N SER A 7 -11.80 -40.48 6.87
CA SER A 7 -11.68 -39.09 7.32
C SER A 7 -10.70 -38.37 6.40
N ILE A 8 -11.20 -37.47 5.56
CA ILE A 8 -10.37 -36.58 4.75
C ILE A 8 -9.97 -35.41 5.66
N ALA A 9 -8.71 -35.39 6.08
CA ALA A 9 -8.13 -34.24 6.76
C ALA A 9 -7.87 -33.14 5.71
N LEU A 10 -8.68 -32.07 5.72
CA LEU A 10 -8.35 -30.82 5.00
C LEU A 10 -7.20 -30.14 5.72
N LEU A 11 -5.99 -30.30 5.20
CA LEU A 11 -4.87 -29.43 5.55
C LEU A 11 -5.10 -28.07 4.88
N GLY A 12 -5.66 -27.14 5.63
CA GLY A 12 -5.72 -25.74 5.24
C GLY A 12 -4.30 -25.14 5.26
N PHE A 13 -3.74 -24.86 4.09
CA PHE A 13 -2.57 -24.00 3.97
C PHE A 13 -3.00 -22.58 4.34
N ALA A 14 -2.78 -22.21 5.60
CA ALA A 14 -2.80 -20.80 5.99
C ALA A 14 -1.53 -20.15 5.41
N SER A 15 -1.65 -19.54 4.24
CA SER A 15 -0.66 -18.59 3.76
C SER A 15 -0.70 -17.38 4.71
N SER A 16 0.27 -17.30 5.62
CA SER A 16 0.51 -16.10 6.42
C SER A 16 0.92 -14.98 5.47
N ALA A 17 -0.01 -14.08 5.15
CA ALA A 17 0.32 -12.80 4.56
C ALA A 17 1.16 -12.04 5.60
N MET A 18 2.46 -11.96 5.38
CA MET A 18 3.37 -11.14 6.17
C MET A 18 3.13 -9.69 5.76
N ALA A 19 2.29 -8.99 6.50
CA ALA A 19 2.12 -7.55 6.34
C ALA A 19 3.35 -6.87 6.94
N GLU A 20 4.21 -6.32 6.07
CA GLU A 20 5.33 -5.48 6.49
C GLU A 20 4.78 -4.13 7.01
N ALA A 21 5.34 -3.64 8.12
CA ALA A 21 4.91 -2.38 8.69
C ALA A 21 5.33 -1.19 7.82
N PRO A 22 4.50 -0.14 7.71
CA PRO A 22 4.88 1.09 7.04
C PRO A 22 6.20 1.63 7.58
N GLY A 23 7.12 2.05 6.71
CA GLY A 23 8.44 2.56 7.09
C GLY A 23 9.56 1.51 7.13
N GLY A 24 9.27 0.27 6.73
CA GLY A 24 10.24 -0.83 6.63
C GLY A 24 10.01 -1.94 7.67
N PRO A 25 10.72 -3.08 7.50
CA PRO A 25 10.47 -4.31 8.26
C PRO A 25 10.68 -4.18 9.77
N SER A 26 11.54 -3.27 10.22
CA SER A 26 11.82 -3.04 11.64
C SER A 26 11.29 -1.70 12.15
N CYS A 27 10.41 -1.04 11.41
CA CYS A 27 9.91 0.29 11.74
C CYS A 27 8.97 0.27 12.97
N GLY A 28 9.32 1.07 13.96
CA GLY A 28 8.60 1.23 15.22
C GLY A 28 9.05 0.28 16.32
N TRP A 29 8.88 0.71 17.54
CA TRP A 29 9.31 -0.05 18.73
C TRP A 29 8.71 -1.46 18.81
N GLY A 30 7.46 -1.61 18.40
CA GLY A 30 6.81 -2.91 18.40
C GLY A 30 7.48 -3.90 17.45
N ASN A 31 7.80 -3.47 16.24
CA ASN A 31 8.49 -4.33 15.28
C ASN A 31 9.92 -4.68 15.75
N MET A 32 10.61 -3.73 16.36
CA MET A 32 11.94 -3.98 16.93
C MET A 32 11.91 -4.97 18.12
N LEU A 33 10.89 -4.86 18.98
CA LEU A 33 10.74 -5.72 20.16
C LEU A 33 10.32 -7.16 19.82
N PHE A 34 9.55 -7.34 18.76
CA PHE A 34 9.01 -8.62 18.33
C PHE A 34 9.65 -9.14 17.04
N ASP A 35 10.84 -8.64 16.69
CA ASP A 35 11.58 -9.07 15.51
C ASP A 35 11.83 -10.58 15.53
N GLY A 36 11.62 -11.23 14.38
CA GLY A 36 11.72 -12.69 14.24
C GLY A 36 10.58 -13.50 14.86
N GLN A 37 9.60 -12.89 15.54
CA GLN A 37 8.43 -13.58 16.06
C GLN A 37 7.30 -13.61 15.04
N SER A 38 6.52 -14.70 15.01
CA SER A 38 5.40 -14.89 14.10
C SER A 38 4.12 -15.23 14.86
N GLY A 39 2.97 -14.96 14.23
CA GLY A 39 1.66 -15.26 14.77
C GLY A 39 0.88 -14.02 15.22
N ILE A 40 -0.43 -14.20 15.46
CA ILE A 40 -1.36 -13.10 15.75
C ILE A 40 -0.99 -12.33 17.03
N GLY A 41 -0.51 -13.02 18.07
CA GLY A 41 -0.16 -12.40 19.34
C GLY A 41 0.97 -11.36 19.21
N PRO A 42 2.16 -11.73 18.73
CA PRO A 42 3.25 -10.80 18.48
C PRO A 42 2.87 -9.66 17.54
N HIS A 43 2.12 -9.94 16.47
CA HIS A 43 1.65 -8.89 15.54
C HIS A 43 0.72 -7.88 16.20
N PHE A 44 -0.22 -8.34 17.03
CA PHE A 44 -1.13 -7.45 17.76
C PHE A 44 -0.36 -6.57 18.78
N LEU A 45 0.56 -7.17 19.52
CA LEU A 45 1.39 -6.43 20.49
C LEU A 45 2.32 -5.45 19.78
N ALA A 46 2.95 -5.83 18.65
CA ALA A 46 3.79 -4.96 17.87
C ALA A 46 2.98 -3.75 17.34
N SER A 47 1.79 -3.99 16.80
CA SER A 47 0.91 -2.93 16.31
C SER A 47 0.51 -1.95 17.42
N SER A 48 0.10 -2.47 18.59
CA SER A 48 -0.26 -1.64 19.75
C SER A 48 0.93 -0.82 20.25
N THR A 49 2.12 -1.42 20.33
CA THR A 49 3.35 -0.75 20.77
C THR A 49 3.78 0.33 19.76
N ASN A 50 3.66 0.07 18.46
CA ASN A 50 3.95 1.05 17.41
C ASN A 50 3.03 2.26 17.46
N GLY A 51 1.77 2.09 17.86
CA GLY A 51 0.81 3.18 18.08
C GLY A 51 1.10 4.04 19.31
N THR A 52 1.85 3.51 20.29
CA THR A 52 2.13 4.20 21.54
C THR A 52 2.98 5.44 21.29
N SER A 53 2.51 6.62 21.72
CA SER A 53 3.18 7.92 21.56
C SER A 53 3.59 8.25 20.11
N GLY A 54 2.97 7.62 19.13
CA GLY A 54 3.28 7.85 17.71
C GLY A 54 4.72 7.47 17.33
N ASN A 55 5.35 6.50 18.02
CA ASN A 55 6.77 6.19 17.82
C ASN A 55 7.11 5.73 16.39
N ALA A 56 6.21 5.00 15.74
CA ALA A 56 6.38 4.63 14.33
C ALA A 56 6.27 5.86 13.42
N THR A 57 5.28 6.74 13.64
CA THR A 57 5.11 7.98 12.87
C THR A 57 6.32 8.90 13.04
N PHE A 58 6.78 9.10 14.28
CA PHE A 58 7.98 9.87 14.56
C PHE A 58 9.21 9.25 13.91
N GLY A 59 9.35 7.93 14.00
CA GLY A 59 10.44 7.19 13.37
C GLY A 59 10.48 7.37 11.85
N MET A 60 9.34 7.29 11.19
CA MET A 60 9.24 7.50 9.73
C MET A 60 9.62 8.92 9.30
N THR A 61 9.36 9.93 10.13
CA THR A 61 9.71 11.32 9.79
C THR A 61 11.16 11.68 10.13
N THR A 62 11.77 10.99 11.09
CA THR A 62 13.12 11.31 11.58
C THR A 62 14.18 10.28 11.17
N GLY A 63 13.80 9.16 10.57
CA GLY A 63 14.71 8.06 10.25
C GLY A 63 15.22 7.32 11.49
N THR A 64 14.45 7.32 12.59
CA THR A 64 14.78 6.63 13.85
C THR A 64 13.87 5.43 14.11
N ASN A 65 14.06 4.73 15.22
CA ASN A 65 13.24 3.58 15.63
C ASN A 65 13.14 2.48 14.57
N GLY A 66 14.24 2.22 13.84
CA GLY A 66 14.27 1.23 12.76
C GLY A 66 13.54 1.65 11.48
N CYS A 67 12.99 2.86 11.43
CA CYS A 67 12.29 3.38 10.28
C CYS A 67 13.25 4.10 9.32
N SER A 68 12.93 4.16 8.03
CA SER A 68 13.63 4.96 7.04
C SER A 68 12.82 6.20 6.70
N ALA A 69 13.44 7.39 6.80
CA ALA A 69 12.84 8.64 6.37
C ALA A 69 12.91 8.79 4.83
N ASP A 70 13.94 8.18 4.21
CA ASP A 70 14.21 8.26 2.77
C ASP A 70 13.90 6.93 2.06
N GLY A 71 13.41 5.93 2.79
CA GLY A 71 13.07 4.62 2.26
C GLY A 71 11.89 4.71 1.30
N LYS A 72 12.01 4.11 0.12
CA LYS A 72 10.84 3.90 -0.74
C LYS A 72 9.80 3.11 0.06
N LEU A 73 8.62 3.66 0.22
CA LEU A 73 7.45 2.95 0.77
C LEU A 73 7.00 1.87 -0.24
N THR A 74 7.79 0.82 -0.38
CA THR A 74 7.59 -0.22 -1.39
C THR A 74 6.36 -1.08 -1.12
N TYR A 75 5.89 -1.12 0.13
CA TYR A 75 4.72 -1.90 0.51
C TYR A 75 3.47 -1.04 0.77
N GLY A 76 3.65 0.20 1.21
CA GLY A 76 2.56 1.10 1.56
C GLY A 76 1.68 1.49 0.36
N GLY A 77 2.26 1.59 -0.82
CA GLY A 77 1.54 2.04 -2.01
C GLY A 77 0.43 1.09 -2.43
N LYS A 78 0.71 -0.19 -2.54
CA LYS A 78 -0.28 -1.21 -2.90
C LYS A 78 -1.36 -1.38 -1.83
N SER A 79 -0.95 -1.41 -0.56
CA SER A 79 -1.85 -1.54 0.57
C SER A 79 -2.73 -0.29 0.73
N LEU A 80 -2.15 0.90 0.55
CA LEU A 80 -2.90 2.15 0.58
C LEU A 80 -3.91 2.19 -0.56
N LEU A 81 -3.47 2.02 -1.79
CA LEU A 81 -4.37 2.06 -2.95
C LEU A 81 -5.47 1.00 -2.83
N GLY A 82 -5.14 -0.23 -2.40
CA GLY A 82 -6.14 -1.27 -2.19
C GLY A 82 -7.18 -0.91 -1.12
N SER A 83 -6.79 -0.17 -0.08
CA SER A 83 -7.72 0.25 0.98
C SER A 83 -8.62 1.43 0.60
N ILE A 84 -8.20 2.25 -0.37
CA ILE A 84 -8.94 3.45 -0.83
C ILE A 84 -9.36 3.34 -2.31
N MET A 85 -9.41 2.12 -2.87
CA MET A 85 -9.67 1.92 -4.30
C MET A 85 -11.00 2.54 -4.74
N GLY A 86 -12.04 2.41 -3.92
CA GLY A 86 -13.35 3.00 -4.21
C GLY A 86 -13.29 4.51 -4.31
N GLU A 87 -12.76 5.16 -3.29
CA GLU A 87 -12.60 6.62 -3.22
C GLU A 87 -11.67 7.12 -4.32
N PHE A 88 -10.59 6.38 -4.59
CA PHE A 88 -9.65 6.72 -5.66
C PHE A 88 -10.32 6.66 -7.04
N THR A 89 -11.13 5.63 -7.31
CA THR A 89 -11.88 5.49 -8.56
C THR A 89 -12.84 6.66 -8.76
N GLU A 90 -13.58 7.02 -7.70
CA GLU A 90 -14.51 8.16 -7.74
C GLU A 90 -13.78 9.49 -7.98
N ASP A 91 -12.65 9.70 -7.31
CA ASP A 91 -11.85 10.92 -7.44
C ASP A 91 -11.24 11.03 -8.84
N VAL A 92 -10.72 9.94 -9.39
CA VAL A 92 -10.22 9.90 -10.77
C VAL A 92 -11.36 10.20 -11.75
N ALA A 93 -12.57 9.67 -11.54
CA ALA A 93 -13.72 9.96 -12.38
C ALA A 93 -14.14 11.44 -12.34
N ARG A 94 -13.97 12.10 -11.19
CA ARG A 94 -14.22 13.55 -11.04
C ARG A 94 -13.05 14.43 -11.53
N GLY A 95 -11.83 13.88 -11.55
CA GLY A 95 -10.60 14.63 -11.82
C GLY A 95 -10.05 15.38 -10.60
N GLU A 96 -10.63 15.19 -9.42
CA GLU A 96 -10.22 15.84 -8.17
C GLU A 96 -10.67 15.00 -6.95
N GLY A 97 -9.95 15.12 -5.82
CA GLY A 97 -10.33 14.54 -4.55
C GLY A 97 -9.14 14.17 -3.67
N GLU A 98 -9.43 13.80 -2.42
CA GLU A 98 -8.41 13.53 -1.42
C GLU A 98 -7.65 12.23 -1.71
N ALA A 99 -8.35 11.17 -2.14
CA ALA A 99 -7.73 9.89 -2.47
C ALA A 99 -6.80 10.04 -3.68
N LEU A 100 -7.21 10.76 -4.72
CA LEU A 100 -6.38 11.08 -5.89
C LEU A 100 -5.14 11.88 -5.48
N ASN A 101 -5.29 12.87 -4.59
CA ASN A 101 -4.17 13.65 -4.08
C ASN A 101 -3.25 12.81 -3.18
N ALA A 102 -3.77 11.91 -2.35
CA ALA A 102 -2.98 11.01 -1.53
C ALA A 102 -2.12 10.07 -2.38
N VAL A 103 -2.67 9.55 -3.48
CA VAL A 103 -1.92 8.72 -4.43
C VAL A 103 -0.83 9.55 -5.14
N ALA A 104 -1.11 10.80 -5.52
CA ALA A 104 -0.08 11.68 -6.07
C ALA A 104 1.09 11.90 -5.08
N VAL A 105 0.79 12.11 -3.79
CA VAL A 105 1.81 12.22 -2.72
C VAL A 105 2.60 10.93 -2.57
N MET A 106 1.95 9.78 -2.63
CA MET A 106 2.59 8.47 -2.56
C MET A 106 3.62 8.27 -3.69
N TYR A 107 3.34 8.79 -4.89
CA TYR A 107 4.28 8.80 -6.02
C TYR A 107 5.35 9.89 -5.90
N GLY A 108 5.32 10.71 -4.85
CA GLY A 108 6.25 11.83 -4.65
C GLY A 108 5.97 13.02 -5.58
N VAL A 109 4.76 13.09 -6.16
CA VAL A 109 4.38 14.19 -7.06
C VAL A 109 4.34 15.50 -6.29
N GLU A 110 5.17 16.45 -6.69
CA GLU A 110 5.25 17.78 -6.08
C GLU A 110 3.93 18.54 -6.24
N GLN A 111 3.66 19.45 -5.31
CA GLN A 111 2.41 20.22 -5.26
C GLN A 111 2.05 20.87 -6.59
N GLN A 112 3.03 21.43 -7.27
CA GLN A 112 2.88 22.12 -8.56
C GLN A 112 2.46 21.19 -9.70
N ASP A 113 2.76 19.89 -9.61
CA ASP A 113 2.51 18.89 -10.64
C ASP A 113 1.26 18.04 -10.36
N ARG A 114 0.63 18.21 -9.19
CA ARG A 114 -0.57 17.43 -8.81
C ARG A 114 -1.76 17.66 -9.72
N ALA A 115 -1.93 18.87 -10.24
CA ALA A 115 -2.97 19.16 -11.20
C ALA A 115 -2.75 18.41 -12.53
N ALA A 116 -1.49 18.30 -12.97
CA ALA A 116 -1.13 17.50 -14.16
C ALA A 116 -1.39 16.01 -13.91
N PHE A 117 -1.00 15.51 -12.72
CA PHE A 117 -1.29 14.14 -12.32
C PHE A 117 -2.80 13.85 -12.35
N ALA A 118 -3.61 14.69 -11.71
CA ALA A 118 -5.07 14.53 -11.68
C ALA A 118 -5.67 14.52 -13.10
N THR A 119 -5.22 15.44 -13.95
CA THR A 119 -5.65 15.50 -15.36
C THR A 119 -5.25 14.24 -16.13
N ALA A 120 -4.03 13.77 -15.97
CA ALA A 120 -3.54 12.57 -16.64
C ALA A 120 -4.34 11.32 -16.20
N MET A 121 -4.59 11.14 -14.90
CA MET A 121 -5.39 10.03 -14.40
C MET A 121 -6.83 10.10 -14.89
N HIS A 122 -7.48 11.26 -14.79
CA HIS A 122 -8.84 11.46 -15.26
C HIS A 122 -9.00 11.18 -16.76
N SER A 123 -8.09 11.69 -17.59
CA SER A 123 -8.13 11.48 -19.04
C SER A 123 -7.93 10.03 -19.46
N ASN A 124 -7.31 9.21 -18.59
CA ASN A 124 -7.03 7.81 -18.83
C ASN A 124 -7.88 6.87 -17.96
N PHE A 125 -9.04 7.34 -17.49
CA PHE A 125 -9.92 6.57 -16.59
C PHE A 125 -10.19 5.14 -17.08
N GLN A 126 -10.53 4.97 -18.35
CA GLN A 126 -10.85 3.64 -18.93
C GLN A 126 -9.62 2.71 -18.99
N THR A 127 -8.42 3.26 -19.07
CA THR A 127 -7.17 2.50 -19.05
C THR A 127 -6.83 2.06 -17.61
N LEU A 128 -7.12 2.92 -16.63
CA LEU A 128 -6.91 2.62 -15.21
C LEU A 128 -7.93 1.59 -14.70
N PHE A 129 -9.19 1.72 -15.11
CA PHE A 129 -10.31 0.92 -14.62
C PHE A 129 -11.03 0.23 -15.79
N PRO A 130 -10.40 -0.76 -16.45
CA PRO A 130 -11.00 -1.46 -17.59
C PRO A 130 -12.16 -2.39 -17.18
N SER A 131 -12.28 -2.72 -15.90
CA SER A 131 -13.34 -3.54 -15.35
C SER A 131 -13.55 -3.25 -13.86
N GLU A 132 -14.68 -3.69 -13.31
CA GLU A 132 -14.99 -3.57 -11.87
C GLU A 132 -14.08 -4.44 -10.97
N ASN A 133 -13.39 -5.42 -11.54
CA ASN A 133 -12.52 -6.35 -10.82
C ASN A 133 -11.03 -6.02 -10.96
N VAL A 134 -10.69 -4.83 -11.43
CA VAL A 134 -9.29 -4.40 -11.55
C VAL A 134 -8.62 -4.37 -10.17
N THR A 135 -7.41 -4.91 -10.11
CA THR A 135 -6.63 -4.97 -8.87
C THR A 135 -5.78 -3.70 -8.67
N ALA A 136 -5.40 -3.41 -7.43
CA ALA A 136 -4.50 -2.30 -7.13
C ALA A 136 -3.15 -2.41 -7.88
N ASP A 137 -2.66 -3.63 -8.10
CA ASP A 137 -1.42 -3.87 -8.87
C ASP A 137 -1.57 -3.46 -10.33
N GLU A 138 -2.68 -3.82 -10.96
CA GLU A 138 -2.98 -3.47 -12.35
C GLU A 138 -3.18 -1.95 -12.50
N VAL A 139 -3.89 -1.31 -11.56
CA VAL A 139 -4.05 0.14 -11.55
C VAL A 139 -2.69 0.84 -11.39
N MET A 140 -1.83 0.40 -10.47
CA MET A 140 -0.49 0.96 -10.31
C MET A 140 0.38 0.78 -11.55
N ALA A 141 0.31 -0.38 -12.20
CA ALA A 141 1.03 -0.62 -13.45
C ALA A 141 0.56 0.35 -14.55
N SER A 142 -0.76 0.52 -14.70
CA SER A 142 -1.34 1.46 -15.65
C SER A 142 -0.98 2.91 -15.35
N MET A 143 -1.02 3.32 -14.08
CA MET A 143 -0.57 4.66 -13.66
C MET A 143 0.90 4.92 -14.04
N ASN A 144 1.78 3.94 -13.80
CA ASN A 144 3.19 4.06 -14.17
C ASN A 144 3.37 4.29 -15.66
N GLU A 145 2.64 3.57 -16.51
CA GLU A 145 2.73 3.74 -17.97
C GLU A 145 2.16 5.11 -18.41
N ILE A 146 1.05 5.55 -17.82
CA ILE A 146 0.48 6.88 -18.08
C ILE A 146 1.47 7.98 -17.68
N MET A 147 2.06 7.87 -16.48
CA MET A 147 3.04 8.85 -16.00
C MET A 147 4.32 8.86 -16.83
N LYS A 148 4.82 7.70 -17.28
CA LYS A 148 5.98 7.63 -18.18
C LYS A 148 5.73 8.31 -19.53
N ALA A 149 4.51 8.24 -20.03
CA ALA A 149 4.13 8.85 -21.30
C ALA A 149 3.94 10.38 -21.19
N ASP A 150 3.77 10.91 -19.98
CA ASP A 150 3.60 12.34 -19.72
C ASP A 150 4.94 13.02 -19.43
N ALA A 151 5.29 14.04 -20.20
CA ALA A 151 6.58 14.72 -20.10
C ALA A 151 6.85 15.38 -18.72
N GLN A 152 5.79 15.77 -18.00
CA GLN A 152 5.86 16.41 -16.68
C GLN A 152 5.93 15.38 -15.55
N LEU A 153 5.31 14.21 -15.75
CA LEU A 153 5.16 13.19 -14.71
C LEU A 153 6.21 12.08 -14.80
N ALA A 154 6.85 11.88 -15.94
CA ALA A 154 7.83 10.81 -16.15
C ALA A 154 8.95 10.80 -15.10
N LYS A 155 9.35 11.95 -14.57
CA LYS A 155 10.39 12.10 -13.53
C LYS A 155 10.05 11.42 -12.19
N TYR A 156 8.77 11.09 -11.94
CA TYR A 156 8.32 10.47 -10.68
C TYR A 156 8.28 8.94 -10.74
N VAL A 157 8.44 8.35 -11.92
CA VAL A 157 8.36 6.89 -12.15
C VAL A 157 9.59 6.31 -12.88
N ALA A 158 10.66 7.07 -12.94
CA ALA A 158 11.93 6.69 -13.57
C ALA A 158 12.75 5.73 -12.69
#